data_68b5d84aafb3a4e95b66c88c0ccb74e3
#
_entry.id   68b5d84aafb3a4e95b66c88c0ccb74e3
#
_cell.length_a   1.000
_cell.length_b   1.000
_cell.length_c   1.000
_cell.angle_alpha   90.00
_cell.angle_beta   90.00
_cell.angle_gamma   90.00
#
_symmetry.space_group_name_H-M   'P 1'
#
loop_
_entity.id
_entity.type
_entity.pdbx_description
1 polymer ?
#
loop_
_entity_poly.entity_id
_entity_poly.type
_entity_poly.pdbx_seq_one_letter_code
_entity_poly.pdbx_strand_id
1 'polypeptide(L)'
;NISDQIGIDEKAAEIKLLGLLQPLEVMYEPNQSGEEYKLIGGERRWRALKKLVEEEDLQEFREATCQIRKPRSKNEEIIELCISNSYRKATPEKELERIKLLTDALKDAKAAGEKIMGYDLESGRLRDIAAKILGKKPTQIANAMSINSNLIPELRKLLEKQKISFSVAVEIAGLEEDEQEEIYSWYPDEIITVKKIREYKQRILEEQREAELKESRQEAE
;
A
#
# COMPACT_ATOMS: atom_id res chain seq x y z
N ASN A 1 -2.04 14.27 13.98
CA ASN A 1 -3.34 13.61 14.10
C ASN A 1 -3.56 13.22 15.57
N ILE A 2 -4.71 13.56 16.18
CA ILE A 2 -4.97 13.39 17.64
C ILE A 2 -4.79 11.91 18.05
N SER A 3 -5.22 10.96 17.23
CA SER A 3 -5.07 9.52 17.49
C SER A 3 -3.61 9.05 17.48
N ASP A 4 -2.76 9.67 16.69
CA ASP A 4 -1.32 9.37 16.68
C ASP A 4 -0.64 9.92 17.94
N GLN A 5 -1.08 11.09 18.44
CA GLN A 5 -0.54 11.69 19.66
C GLN A 5 -0.90 10.87 20.91
N ILE A 6 -2.16 10.45 21.06
CA ILE A 6 -2.60 9.58 22.16
C ILE A 6 -1.75 8.30 22.19
N GLY A 7 -1.53 7.67 21.03
CA GLY A 7 -0.71 6.47 20.97
C GLY A 7 0.79 6.69 21.27
N ILE A 8 1.31 7.92 21.12
CA ILE A 8 2.67 8.29 21.51
C ILE A 8 2.72 8.49 23.04
N ASP A 9 1.72 9.13 23.62
CA ASP A 9 1.64 9.38 25.06
C ASP A 9 1.54 8.07 25.85
N GLU A 10 0.68 7.15 25.41
CA GLU A 10 0.61 5.80 25.98
C GLU A 10 1.95 5.06 25.89
N LYS A 11 2.64 5.17 24.74
CA LYS A 11 3.95 4.55 24.54
C LYS A 11 5.04 5.20 25.39
N ALA A 12 4.99 6.51 25.61
CA ALA A 12 5.90 7.20 26.50
C ALA A 12 5.71 6.74 27.95
N ALA A 13 4.46 6.63 28.42
CA ALA A 13 4.15 6.12 29.75
C ALA A 13 4.64 4.66 29.93
N GLU A 14 4.45 3.80 28.94
CA GLU A 14 4.95 2.42 28.94
C GLU A 14 6.49 2.39 29.04
N ILE A 15 7.18 3.17 28.20
CA ILE A 15 8.65 3.22 28.19
C ILE A 15 9.19 3.79 29.52
N LYS A 16 8.53 4.79 30.08
CA LYS A 16 8.90 5.37 31.35
C LYS A 16 8.82 4.35 32.50
N LEU A 17 7.82 3.46 32.44
CA LEU A 17 7.61 2.44 33.46
C LEU A 17 8.50 1.20 33.32
N LEU A 18 8.65 0.71 32.07
CA LEU A 18 9.24 -0.60 31.78
C LEU A 18 10.58 -0.53 31.04
N GLY A 19 11.00 0.67 30.65
CA GLY A 19 12.11 0.86 29.72
C GLY A 19 11.74 0.51 28.27
N LEU A 20 12.72 0.63 27.39
CA LEU A 20 12.53 0.28 25.98
C LEU A 20 12.65 -1.24 25.79
N LEU A 21 11.52 -1.96 25.86
CA LEU A 21 11.48 -3.44 25.75
C LEU A 21 11.88 -3.97 24.38
N GLN A 22 11.64 -3.20 23.31
CA GLN A 22 12.01 -3.56 21.95
C GLN A 22 12.92 -2.50 21.36
N PRO A 23 14.10 -2.86 20.81
CA PRO A 23 15.03 -1.92 20.22
C PRO A 23 14.42 -1.16 19.04
N LEU A 24 14.94 0.03 18.76
CA LEU A 24 14.69 0.72 17.50
C LEU A 24 15.40 -0.02 16.37
N GLU A 25 14.83 0.01 15.17
CA GLU A 25 15.48 -0.53 13.99
C GLU A 25 16.06 0.62 13.18
N VAL A 26 17.37 0.59 12.95
CA VAL A 26 18.10 1.66 12.26
C VAL A 26 18.98 1.08 11.17
N MET A 27 19.26 1.89 10.15
CA MET A 27 20.21 1.60 9.10
C MET A 27 21.36 2.59 9.16
N TYR A 28 22.60 2.12 8.99
CA TYR A 28 23.74 2.99 8.88
C TYR A 28 23.71 3.69 7.51
N GLU A 29 23.46 4.98 7.50
CA GLU A 29 23.36 5.85 6.33
C GLU A 29 23.85 7.25 6.71
N PRO A 30 25.18 7.46 6.77
CA PRO A 30 25.73 8.75 7.16
C PRO A 30 25.33 9.83 6.16
N ASN A 31 24.79 10.94 6.68
CA ASN A 31 24.41 12.08 5.88
C ASN A 31 25.34 13.29 6.09
N GLN A 32 25.16 14.36 5.31
CA GLN A 32 25.95 15.57 5.41
C GLN A 32 25.70 16.36 6.71
N SER A 33 24.60 16.06 7.42
CA SER A 33 24.25 16.71 8.70
C SER A 33 24.89 16.02 9.91
N GLY A 34 25.70 14.97 9.70
CA GLY A 34 26.38 14.22 10.75
C GLY A 34 25.50 13.16 11.42
N GLU A 35 24.30 12.93 10.92
CA GLU A 35 23.50 11.78 11.35
C GLU A 35 24.03 10.51 10.69
N GLU A 36 24.35 9.52 11.49
CA GLU A 36 24.94 8.26 10.99
C GLU A 36 23.91 7.17 10.77
N TYR A 37 22.73 7.29 11.39
CA TYR A 37 21.71 6.27 11.40
C TYR A 37 20.35 6.80 11.01
N LYS A 38 19.73 6.12 10.05
CA LYS A 38 18.35 6.35 9.63
C LYS A 38 17.41 5.39 10.35
N LEU A 39 16.37 5.90 10.96
CA LEU A 39 15.32 5.08 11.57
C LEU A 39 14.49 4.38 10.49
N ILE A 40 14.44 3.05 10.52
CA ILE A 40 13.63 2.23 9.61
C ILE A 40 12.48 1.50 10.29
N GLY A 41 12.54 1.34 11.62
CA GLY A 41 11.45 0.75 12.41
C GLY A 41 11.41 1.31 13.84
N GLY A 42 10.19 1.37 14.39
CA GLY A 42 9.99 1.86 15.75
C GLY A 42 9.67 3.36 15.88
N GLU A 43 9.16 4.02 14.85
CA GLU A 43 8.81 5.45 14.80
C GLU A 43 8.04 5.93 16.04
N ARG A 44 7.02 5.20 16.50
CA ARG A 44 6.26 5.56 17.70
C ARG A 44 7.11 5.48 18.98
N ARG A 45 8.02 4.49 19.06
CA ARG A 45 8.96 4.35 20.19
C ARG A 45 9.96 5.49 20.20
N TRP A 46 10.51 5.83 19.05
CA TRP A 46 11.41 6.96 18.90
C TRP A 46 10.76 8.29 19.27
N ARG A 47 9.52 8.55 18.80
CA ARG A 47 8.78 9.76 19.20
C ARG A 47 8.47 9.81 20.69
N ALA A 48 8.15 8.66 21.29
CA ALA A 48 7.92 8.55 22.71
C ALA A 48 9.21 8.84 23.53
N LEU A 49 10.34 8.27 23.11
CA LEU A 49 11.64 8.58 23.73
C LEU A 49 11.99 10.07 23.59
N LYS A 50 11.80 10.63 22.40
CA LYS A 50 12.03 12.07 22.18
C LYS A 50 11.17 12.92 23.10
N LYS A 51 9.90 12.58 23.28
CA LYS A 51 9.00 13.26 24.22
C LYS A 51 9.50 13.19 25.66
N LEU A 52 9.93 12.00 26.14
CA LEU A 52 10.44 11.82 27.48
C LEU A 52 11.69 12.68 27.74
N VAL A 53 12.56 12.83 26.76
CA VAL A 53 13.79 13.63 26.88
C VAL A 53 13.52 15.12 26.74
N GLU A 54 12.74 15.53 25.72
CA GLU A 54 12.58 16.95 25.37
C GLU A 54 11.48 17.65 26.20
N GLU A 55 10.39 16.95 26.55
CA GLU A 55 9.24 17.54 27.25
C GLU A 55 9.25 17.22 28.73
N GLU A 56 9.75 16.04 29.17
CA GLU A 56 9.77 15.61 30.56
C GLU A 56 11.17 15.69 31.20
N ASP A 57 12.19 16.09 30.43
CA ASP A 57 13.61 16.23 30.89
C ASP A 57 14.22 14.95 31.49
N LEU A 58 13.76 13.78 31.03
CA LEU A 58 14.23 12.48 31.50
C LEU A 58 15.44 12.03 30.65
N GLN A 59 16.64 12.49 31.07
CA GLN A 59 17.88 12.29 30.32
C GLN A 59 18.35 10.84 30.26
N GLU A 60 17.88 9.94 31.11
CA GLU A 60 18.13 8.51 31.06
C GLU A 60 17.61 7.83 29.76
N PHE A 61 16.64 8.44 29.07
CA PHE A 61 16.10 7.95 27.81
C PHE A 61 16.80 8.53 26.56
N ARG A 62 17.86 9.32 26.74
CA ARG A 62 18.62 9.92 25.65
C ARG A 62 19.36 8.87 24.81
N GLU A 63 19.72 7.76 25.42
CA GLU A 63 20.34 6.62 24.75
C GLU A 63 19.31 5.50 24.61
N ALA A 64 19.21 4.94 23.41
CA ALA A 64 18.27 3.88 23.11
C ALA A 64 18.96 2.68 22.47
N THR A 65 18.55 1.49 22.86
CA THR A 65 19.00 0.25 22.21
C THR A 65 18.51 0.22 20.79
N CYS A 66 19.43 0.02 19.84
CA CYS A 66 19.14 -0.06 18.41
C CYS A 66 19.58 -1.40 17.82
N GLN A 67 18.78 -1.94 16.92
CA GLN A 67 19.16 -3.03 16.04
C GLN A 67 19.56 -2.45 14.67
N ILE A 68 20.86 -2.62 14.32
CA ILE A 68 21.35 -2.12 13.03
C ILE A 68 20.98 -3.13 11.95
N ARG A 69 20.20 -2.68 10.97
CA ARG A 69 19.88 -3.40 9.74
C ARG A 69 20.86 -2.98 8.65
N LYS A 70 21.19 -3.91 7.79
CA LYS A 70 22.05 -3.70 6.62
C LYS A 70 21.36 -4.30 5.40
N PRO A 71 20.37 -3.64 4.82
CA PRO A 71 19.75 -4.10 3.58
C PRO A 71 20.80 -4.12 2.47
N ARG A 72 20.70 -5.09 1.57
CA ARG A 72 21.65 -5.24 0.44
C ARG A 72 21.35 -4.25 -0.68
N SER A 73 20.08 -3.85 -0.78
CA SER A 73 19.62 -2.91 -1.80
C SER A 73 18.50 -2.03 -1.27
N LYS A 74 18.20 -0.95 -2.02
CA LYS A 74 17.06 -0.08 -1.75
C LYS A 74 15.72 -0.84 -1.81
N ASN A 75 15.61 -1.81 -2.72
CA ASN A 75 14.41 -2.63 -2.84
C ASN A 75 14.21 -3.50 -1.60
N GLU A 76 15.28 -4.09 -1.07
CA GLU A 76 15.23 -4.86 0.18
C GLU A 76 14.80 -3.99 1.36
N GLU A 77 15.27 -2.74 1.46
CA GLU A 77 14.83 -1.77 2.48
C GLU A 77 13.33 -1.51 2.42
N ILE A 78 12.80 -1.26 1.22
CA ILE A 78 11.37 -1.02 1.01
C ILE A 78 10.56 -2.25 1.39
N ILE A 79 11.00 -3.44 1.02
CA ILE A 79 10.32 -4.70 1.34
C ILE A 79 10.32 -4.93 2.85
N GLU A 80 11.44 -4.73 3.55
CA GLU A 80 11.53 -4.82 5.00
C GLU A 80 10.59 -3.83 5.69
N LEU A 81 10.50 -2.59 5.20
CA LEU A 81 9.58 -1.59 5.70
C LEU A 81 8.11 -2.03 5.52
N CYS A 82 7.76 -2.61 4.38
CA CYS A 82 6.42 -3.15 4.14
C CYS A 82 6.08 -4.29 5.10
N ILE A 83 7.03 -5.18 5.36
CA ILE A 83 6.89 -6.30 6.32
C ILE A 83 6.67 -5.76 7.74
N SER A 84 7.52 -4.85 8.20
CA SER A 84 7.47 -4.29 9.55
C SER A 84 6.14 -3.57 9.82
N ASN A 85 5.53 -3.00 8.80
CA ASN A 85 4.24 -2.32 8.90
C ASN A 85 3.03 -3.22 8.57
N SER A 86 3.22 -4.48 8.15
CA SER A 86 2.13 -5.38 7.71
C SER A 86 1.12 -5.71 8.82
N TYR A 87 1.58 -5.76 10.06
CA TYR A 87 0.75 -6.09 11.23
C TYR A 87 -0.09 -4.89 11.76
N ARG A 88 0.14 -3.68 11.24
CA ARG A 88 -0.60 -2.50 11.65
C ARG A 88 -1.90 -2.40 10.86
N LYS A 89 -3.02 -2.12 11.56
CA LYS A 89 -4.27 -1.75 10.89
C LYS A 89 -4.02 -0.50 10.05
N ALA A 90 -4.33 -0.58 8.77
CA ALA A 90 -4.21 0.52 7.82
C ALA A 90 -5.59 0.87 7.26
N THR A 91 -5.77 2.13 6.86
CA THR A 91 -6.92 2.50 6.03
C THR A 91 -6.81 1.80 4.67
N PRO A 92 -7.92 1.61 3.94
CA PRO A 92 -7.88 1.02 2.60
C PRO A 92 -6.89 1.71 1.66
N GLU A 93 -6.79 3.03 1.73
CA GLU A 93 -5.86 3.85 0.96
C GLU A 93 -4.39 3.52 1.29
N LYS A 94 -4.01 3.57 2.58
CA LYS A 94 -2.65 3.22 3.02
C LYS A 94 -2.29 1.78 2.69
N GLU A 95 -3.28 0.90 2.63
CA GLU A 95 -3.08 -0.48 2.22
C GLU A 95 -2.81 -0.61 0.71
N LEU A 96 -3.53 0.14 -0.13
CA LEU A 96 -3.26 0.23 -1.56
C LEU A 96 -1.86 0.79 -1.84
N GLU A 97 -1.45 1.85 -1.13
CA GLU A 97 -0.11 2.43 -1.24
C GLU A 97 0.98 1.41 -0.83
N ARG A 98 0.77 0.70 0.28
CA ARG A 98 1.69 -0.34 0.75
C ARG A 98 1.85 -1.46 -0.26
N ILE A 99 0.74 -1.95 -0.82
CA ILE A 99 0.77 -3.01 -1.84
C ILE A 99 1.49 -2.51 -3.09
N LYS A 100 1.22 -1.28 -3.52
CA LYS A 100 1.91 -0.66 -4.65
C LYS A 100 3.41 -0.59 -4.40
N LEU A 101 3.83 -0.01 -3.28
CA LEU A 101 5.24 0.16 -2.92
C LEU A 101 5.97 -1.20 -2.89
N LEU A 102 5.35 -2.23 -2.29
CA LEU A 102 5.92 -3.58 -2.25
C LEU A 102 6.02 -4.20 -3.64
N THR A 103 4.96 -4.11 -4.45
CA THR A 103 4.96 -4.74 -5.78
C THR A 103 5.92 -4.05 -6.74
N ASP A 104 6.07 -2.73 -6.64
CA ASP A 104 7.03 -1.95 -7.42
C ASP A 104 8.47 -2.35 -7.02
N ALA A 105 8.79 -2.41 -5.72
CA ALA A 105 10.08 -2.85 -5.23
C ALA A 105 10.42 -4.29 -5.64
N LEU A 106 9.45 -5.21 -5.59
CA LEU A 106 9.65 -6.59 -6.07
C LEU A 106 9.88 -6.66 -7.58
N LYS A 107 9.20 -5.82 -8.36
CA LYS A 107 9.39 -5.71 -9.81
C LYS A 107 10.79 -5.19 -10.15
N ASP A 108 11.22 -4.13 -9.47
CA ASP A 108 12.53 -3.53 -9.67
C ASP A 108 13.65 -4.49 -9.24
N ALA A 109 13.50 -5.16 -8.10
CA ALA A 109 14.44 -6.20 -7.64
C ALA A 109 14.54 -7.35 -8.64
N LYS A 110 13.42 -7.81 -9.20
CA LYS A 110 13.40 -8.83 -10.26
C LYS A 110 14.15 -8.36 -11.50
N ALA A 111 13.90 -7.14 -11.96
CA ALA A 111 14.56 -6.56 -13.13
C ALA A 111 16.07 -6.40 -12.93
N ALA A 112 16.51 -6.12 -11.69
CA ALA A 112 17.91 -6.00 -11.31
C ALA A 112 18.59 -7.35 -11.01
N GLY A 113 17.86 -8.48 -11.05
CA GLY A 113 18.39 -9.81 -10.70
C GLY A 113 18.75 -9.95 -9.21
N GLU A 114 18.15 -9.14 -8.35
CA GLU A 114 18.41 -9.17 -6.91
C GLU A 114 17.79 -10.41 -6.25
N LYS A 115 18.46 -10.93 -5.23
CA LYS A 115 17.95 -12.01 -4.39
C LYS A 115 17.37 -11.42 -3.11
N ILE A 116 16.07 -11.55 -2.92
CA ILE A 116 15.36 -10.99 -1.78
C ILE A 116 15.00 -12.10 -0.78
N MET A 117 15.63 -12.09 0.39
CA MET A 117 15.23 -12.81 1.62
C MET A 117 14.67 -14.24 1.41
N GLY A 118 15.25 -15.02 0.49
CA GLY A 118 14.82 -16.40 0.22
C GLY A 118 13.58 -16.51 -0.67
N TYR A 119 13.12 -15.43 -1.27
CA TYR A 119 12.08 -15.44 -2.29
C TYR A 119 12.68 -15.61 -3.68
N ASP A 120 12.13 -16.56 -4.44
CA ASP A 120 12.47 -16.75 -5.85
C ASP A 120 11.67 -15.74 -6.68
N LEU A 121 12.34 -14.68 -7.14
CA LEU A 121 11.75 -13.65 -7.98
C LEU A 121 11.73 -14.06 -9.46
N GLU A 122 12.53 -15.01 -9.89
CA GLU A 122 12.65 -15.40 -11.29
C GLU A 122 11.44 -16.19 -11.76
N SER A 123 11.08 -17.28 -11.05
CA SER A 123 9.98 -18.17 -11.42
C SER A 123 8.65 -17.79 -10.78
N GLY A 124 8.67 -17.08 -9.64
CA GLY A 124 7.49 -16.72 -8.86
C GLY A 124 6.66 -15.60 -9.48
N ARG A 125 5.33 -15.69 -9.36
CA ARG A 125 4.45 -14.55 -9.66
C ARG A 125 4.57 -13.51 -8.57
N LEU A 126 4.90 -12.26 -8.91
CA LEU A 126 5.12 -11.17 -7.92
C LEU A 126 3.94 -10.98 -6.98
N ARG A 127 2.69 -11.13 -7.46
CA ARG A 127 1.49 -11.05 -6.61
C ARG A 127 1.46 -12.13 -5.52
N ASP A 128 1.95 -13.34 -5.83
CA ASP A 128 1.92 -14.47 -4.90
C ASP A 128 3.02 -14.29 -3.83
N ILE A 129 4.15 -13.72 -4.24
CA ILE A 129 5.24 -13.33 -3.33
C ILE A 129 4.77 -12.19 -2.41
N ALA A 130 4.17 -11.14 -2.96
CA ALA A 130 3.61 -10.02 -2.19
C ALA A 130 2.52 -10.50 -1.21
N ALA A 131 1.68 -11.45 -1.63
CA ALA A 131 0.66 -12.07 -0.79
C ALA A 131 1.27 -12.79 0.42
N LYS A 132 2.33 -13.58 0.21
CA LYS A 132 3.07 -14.24 1.30
C LYS A 132 3.71 -13.24 2.25
N ILE A 133 4.37 -12.19 1.70
CA ILE A 133 5.03 -11.15 2.49
C ILE A 133 4.03 -10.42 3.39
N LEU A 134 2.85 -10.05 2.86
CA LEU A 134 1.84 -9.30 3.59
C LEU A 134 0.83 -10.15 4.37
N GLY A 135 0.93 -11.50 4.31
CA GLY A 135 -0.03 -12.40 4.94
C GLY A 135 -1.45 -12.26 4.35
N LYS A 136 -1.56 -11.99 3.03
CA LYS A 136 -2.82 -11.76 2.33
C LYS A 136 -3.12 -12.85 1.30
N LYS A 137 -4.36 -12.87 0.80
CA LYS A 137 -4.73 -13.74 -0.33
C LYS A 137 -4.21 -13.15 -1.64
N PRO A 138 -3.71 -13.95 -2.60
CA PRO A 138 -3.27 -13.47 -3.90
C PRO A 138 -4.32 -12.65 -4.66
N THR A 139 -5.61 -12.99 -4.49
CA THR A 139 -6.73 -12.22 -5.08
C THR A 139 -6.83 -10.81 -4.51
N GLN A 140 -6.55 -10.60 -3.22
CA GLN A 140 -6.55 -9.27 -2.61
C GLN A 140 -5.42 -8.40 -3.18
N ILE A 141 -4.25 -9.00 -3.38
CA ILE A 141 -3.12 -8.30 -4.02
C ILE A 141 -3.44 -7.98 -5.48
N ALA A 142 -4.00 -8.94 -6.24
CA ALA A 142 -4.38 -8.71 -7.64
C ALA A 142 -5.40 -7.57 -7.78
N ASN A 143 -6.42 -7.54 -6.92
CA ASN A 143 -7.42 -6.48 -6.89
C ASN A 143 -6.80 -5.11 -6.58
N ALA A 144 -5.90 -5.05 -5.59
CA ALA A 144 -5.20 -3.82 -5.25
C ALA A 144 -4.27 -3.35 -6.38
N MET A 145 -3.57 -4.27 -7.04
CA MET A 145 -2.75 -3.95 -8.21
C MET A 145 -3.60 -3.41 -9.36
N SER A 146 -4.76 -4.00 -9.65
CA SER A 146 -5.70 -3.52 -10.67
C SER A 146 -6.16 -2.09 -10.36
N ILE A 147 -6.60 -1.80 -9.12
CA ILE A 147 -6.96 -0.44 -8.70
C ILE A 147 -5.77 0.52 -8.88
N ASN A 148 -4.58 0.11 -8.45
CA ASN A 148 -3.40 0.96 -8.51
C ASN A 148 -2.95 1.29 -9.94
N SER A 149 -3.14 0.36 -10.89
CA SER A 149 -2.70 0.51 -12.27
C SER A 149 -3.73 1.14 -13.19
N ASN A 150 -5.01 0.83 -12.97
CA ASN A 150 -6.04 1.09 -13.98
C ASN A 150 -7.11 2.09 -13.55
N LEU A 151 -7.30 2.32 -12.23
CA LEU A 151 -8.36 3.23 -11.78
C LEU A 151 -7.98 4.69 -12.07
N ILE A 152 -8.84 5.42 -12.80
CA ILE A 152 -8.62 6.84 -13.10
C ILE A 152 -8.53 7.71 -11.83
N PRO A 153 -7.80 8.84 -11.87
CA PRO A 153 -7.55 9.68 -10.70
C PRO A 153 -8.83 10.19 -10.01
N GLU A 154 -9.87 10.47 -10.77
CA GLU A 154 -11.17 10.99 -10.30
C GLU A 154 -11.89 9.96 -9.42
N LEU A 155 -11.99 8.72 -9.89
CA LEU A 155 -12.58 7.59 -9.16
C LEU A 155 -11.71 7.18 -7.96
N ARG A 156 -10.38 7.32 -8.08
CA ARG A 156 -9.47 7.12 -6.94
C ARG A 156 -9.77 8.11 -5.82
N LYS A 157 -9.99 9.39 -6.12
CA LYS A 157 -10.41 10.40 -5.13
C LYS A 157 -11.76 10.06 -4.48
N LEU A 158 -12.70 9.44 -5.22
CA LEU A 158 -13.95 8.97 -4.63
C LEU A 158 -13.73 7.79 -3.66
N LEU A 159 -12.82 6.88 -4.00
CA LEU A 159 -12.43 5.77 -3.11
C LEU A 159 -11.77 6.29 -1.83
N GLU A 160 -10.83 7.21 -1.92
CA GLU A 160 -10.15 7.88 -0.79
C GLU A 160 -11.16 8.58 0.14
N LYS A 161 -12.14 9.26 -0.43
CA LYS A 161 -13.23 9.92 0.30
C LYS A 161 -14.34 8.96 0.76
N GLN A 162 -14.16 7.65 0.55
CA GLN A 162 -15.15 6.60 0.90
C GLN A 162 -16.52 6.80 0.24
N LYS A 163 -16.56 7.48 -0.92
CA LYS A 163 -17.79 7.66 -1.72
C LYS A 163 -18.11 6.43 -2.56
N ILE A 164 -17.10 5.66 -2.91
CA ILE A 164 -17.25 4.31 -3.50
C ILE A 164 -16.53 3.30 -2.62
N SER A 165 -17.03 2.07 -2.61
CA SER A 165 -16.41 0.97 -1.86
C SER A 165 -15.21 0.37 -2.61
N PHE A 166 -14.34 -0.35 -1.90
CA PHE A 166 -13.24 -1.09 -2.51
C PHE A 166 -13.72 -2.08 -3.58
N SER A 167 -14.84 -2.78 -3.34
CA SER A 167 -15.41 -3.72 -4.30
C SER A 167 -15.91 -3.04 -5.57
N VAL A 168 -16.46 -1.83 -5.46
CA VAL A 168 -16.84 -1.00 -6.61
C VAL A 168 -15.61 -0.60 -7.40
N ALA A 169 -14.56 -0.11 -6.72
CA ALA A 169 -13.32 0.28 -7.37
C ALA A 169 -12.65 -0.88 -8.11
N VAL A 170 -12.69 -2.11 -7.57
CA VAL A 170 -12.20 -3.33 -8.25
C VAL A 170 -12.95 -3.60 -9.55
N GLU A 171 -14.29 -3.49 -9.51
CA GLU A 171 -15.11 -3.72 -10.71
C GLU A 171 -14.84 -2.66 -11.78
N ILE A 172 -14.68 -1.39 -11.38
CA ILE A 172 -14.41 -0.28 -12.30
C ILE A 172 -13.00 -0.38 -12.89
N ALA A 173 -11.99 -0.76 -12.10
CA ALA A 173 -10.61 -0.89 -12.54
C ALA A 173 -10.37 -1.96 -13.62
N GLY A 174 -11.36 -2.75 -13.95
CA GLY A 174 -11.36 -3.69 -15.07
C GLY A 174 -12.04 -3.17 -16.33
N LEU A 175 -12.35 -1.89 -16.39
CA LEU A 175 -12.97 -1.20 -17.53
C LEU A 175 -11.92 -0.31 -18.22
N GLU A 176 -12.17 0.03 -19.49
CA GLU A 176 -11.37 1.01 -20.23
C GLU A 176 -11.56 2.42 -19.67
N GLU A 177 -10.65 3.34 -20.00
CA GLU A 177 -10.60 4.68 -19.41
C GLU A 177 -11.87 5.51 -19.70
N ASP A 178 -12.37 5.47 -20.93
CA ASP A 178 -13.60 6.13 -21.38
C ASP A 178 -14.84 5.59 -20.66
N GLU A 179 -14.92 4.28 -20.44
CA GLU A 179 -15.99 3.65 -19.66
C GLU A 179 -15.94 4.07 -18.19
N GLN A 180 -14.74 4.26 -17.63
CA GLN A 180 -14.56 4.75 -16.27
C GLN A 180 -14.96 6.22 -16.15
N GLU A 181 -14.68 7.05 -17.16
CA GLU A 181 -15.11 8.45 -17.23
C GLU A 181 -16.65 8.55 -17.29
N GLU A 182 -17.31 7.69 -18.08
CA GLU A 182 -18.77 7.62 -18.11
C GLU A 182 -19.34 7.30 -16.73
N ILE A 183 -18.78 6.28 -16.04
CA ILE A 183 -19.20 5.93 -14.68
C ILE A 183 -18.96 7.09 -13.70
N TYR A 184 -17.85 7.80 -13.82
CA TYR A 184 -17.58 8.95 -12.99
C TYR A 184 -18.61 10.07 -13.21
N SER A 185 -19.13 10.25 -14.42
CA SER A 185 -20.17 11.25 -14.73
C SER A 185 -21.49 11.03 -13.99
N TRP A 186 -21.76 9.81 -13.49
CA TRP A 186 -22.95 9.54 -12.68
C TRP A 186 -22.88 10.15 -11.27
N TYR A 187 -21.67 10.46 -10.79
CA TYR A 187 -21.50 11.10 -9.49
C TYR A 187 -21.61 12.64 -9.62
N PRO A 188 -22.26 13.37 -8.68
CA PRO A 188 -22.83 12.88 -7.41
C PRO A 188 -24.29 12.42 -7.48
N ASP A 189 -24.93 12.48 -8.63
CA ASP A 189 -26.39 12.32 -8.78
C ASP A 189 -26.84 10.88 -8.51
N GLU A 190 -25.96 9.91 -8.77
CA GLU A 190 -26.24 8.51 -8.56
C GLU A 190 -25.25 7.83 -7.59
N ILE A 191 -25.76 6.84 -6.85
CA ILE A 191 -24.94 5.97 -6.04
C ILE A 191 -24.32 4.88 -6.93
N ILE A 192 -22.98 4.88 -7.03
CA ILE A 192 -22.23 3.86 -7.77
C ILE A 192 -22.16 2.58 -6.96
N THR A 193 -22.78 1.50 -7.44
CA THR A 193 -22.81 0.19 -6.78
C THR A 193 -22.23 -0.90 -7.67
N VAL A 194 -21.76 -2.00 -7.06
CA VAL A 194 -21.27 -3.18 -7.80
C VAL A 194 -22.32 -3.68 -8.80
N LYS A 195 -23.60 -3.68 -8.41
CA LYS A 195 -24.69 -4.14 -9.27
C LYS A 195 -24.80 -3.28 -10.53
N LYS A 196 -24.82 -1.94 -10.39
CA LYS A 196 -24.87 -1.01 -11.54
C LYS A 196 -23.68 -1.19 -12.47
N ILE A 197 -22.47 -1.37 -11.93
CA ILE A 197 -21.28 -1.59 -12.74
C ILE A 197 -21.39 -2.90 -13.53
N ARG A 198 -21.91 -3.96 -12.93
CA ARG A 198 -22.10 -5.23 -13.63
C ARG A 198 -23.17 -5.15 -14.71
N GLU A 199 -24.26 -4.46 -14.45
CA GLU A 199 -25.30 -4.19 -15.43
C GLU A 199 -24.75 -3.37 -16.60
N TYR A 200 -23.94 -2.37 -16.32
CA TYR A 200 -23.25 -1.55 -17.32
C TYR A 200 -22.31 -2.41 -18.18
N LYS A 201 -21.44 -3.23 -17.57
CA LYS A 201 -20.56 -4.16 -18.31
C LYS A 201 -21.34 -5.11 -19.21
N GLN A 202 -22.44 -5.61 -18.73
CA GLN A 202 -23.28 -6.54 -19.51
C GLN A 202 -23.89 -5.85 -20.73
N ARG A 203 -24.39 -4.61 -20.58
CA ARG A 203 -24.90 -3.80 -21.67
C ARG A 203 -23.84 -3.56 -22.75
N ILE A 204 -22.63 -3.11 -22.38
CA ILE A 204 -21.53 -2.91 -23.33
C ILE A 204 -21.21 -4.19 -24.08
N LEU A 205 -21.11 -5.31 -23.39
CA LEU A 205 -20.81 -6.60 -24.01
C LEU A 205 -21.90 -7.03 -25.02
N GLU A 206 -23.17 -6.74 -24.73
CA GLU A 206 -24.29 -6.99 -25.64
C GLU A 206 -24.21 -6.09 -26.87
N GLU A 207 -23.94 -4.79 -26.69
CA GLU A 207 -23.77 -3.81 -27.77
C GLU A 207 -22.60 -4.19 -28.71
N GLN A 208 -21.46 -4.61 -28.15
CA GLN A 208 -20.30 -5.08 -28.92
C GLN A 208 -20.63 -6.31 -29.74
N ARG A 209 -21.31 -7.30 -29.15
CA ARG A 209 -21.75 -8.50 -29.90
C ARG A 209 -22.70 -8.19 -31.02
N GLU A 210 -23.63 -7.28 -30.81
CA GLU A 210 -24.55 -6.84 -31.85
C GLU A 210 -23.83 -6.11 -33.00
N ALA A 211 -22.82 -5.29 -32.67
CA ALA A 211 -22.01 -4.62 -33.68
C ALA A 211 -21.20 -5.62 -34.53
N GLU A 212 -20.50 -6.55 -33.88
CA GLU A 212 -19.77 -7.62 -34.58
C GLU A 212 -20.68 -8.47 -35.50
N LEU A 213 -21.90 -8.74 -35.05
CA LEU A 213 -22.86 -9.52 -35.83
C LEU A 213 -23.37 -8.76 -37.06
N LYS A 214 -23.49 -7.42 -36.96
CA LYS A 214 -23.86 -6.54 -38.07
C LYS A 214 -22.73 -6.43 -39.09
N GLU A 215 -21.49 -6.26 -38.65
CA GLU A 215 -20.31 -6.26 -39.53
C GLU A 215 -20.16 -7.58 -40.30
N SER A 216 -20.25 -8.72 -39.60
CA SER A 216 -20.15 -10.05 -40.22
C SER A 216 -21.24 -10.31 -41.28
N ARG A 217 -22.42 -9.69 -41.14
CA ARG A 217 -23.51 -9.79 -42.12
C ARG A 217 -23.26 -8.92 -43.33
N GLN A 218 -22.65 -7.74 -43.16
CA GLN A 218 -22.31 -6.82 -44.25
C GLN A 218 -21.13 -7.32 -45.08
N GLU A 219 -20.19 -8.07 -44.51
CA GLU A 219 -19.07 -8.69 -45.23
C GLU A 219 -19.50 -9.95 -46.03
N ALA A 220 -20.66 -10.52 -45.67
CA ALA A 220 -21.19 -11.75 -46.37
C ALA A 220 -22.15 -11.45 -47.51
N GLU A 221 -22.52 -10.19 -47.73
CA GLU A 221 -23.31 -9.69 -48.87
C GLU A 221 -22.41 -9.11 -49.97
#